data_070cbe17f4c277782aec94fdc2c0eb16
#
_entry.id   070cbe17f4c277782aec94fdc2c0eb16
#
_cell.length_a   1.000
_cell.length_b   1.000
_cell.length_c   1.000
_cell.angle_alpha   90.00
_cell.angle_beta   90.00
_cell.angle_gamma   90.00
#
_symmetry.space_group_name_H-M   'P 1'
#
loop_
_entity.id
_entity.type
_entity.pdbx_description
1 polymer ?
#
loop_
_entity_poly.entity_id
_entity_poly.type
_entity_poly.pdbx_seq_one_letter_code
_entity_poly.pdbx_strand_id
1 'polypeptide(L)'
;MNAQISTGGTNNSGTYSSAIGYQTSAAGDYSTAMGYNTTSSASYCTAMGYATTASGSTSTAMGVNTTASGDGSTSLGNQTIASANNSSAMGASTTASGEVSTAMGYATTANGSTSTSMGLSTTANGDVSTAMGLGTMANGSVSVAMGRNTTASDYGSLVIGQFNSAGSSVTSGQQSAFVFSPVNTAFVIGNGTNVLNKSDAFKVMFNGDATVSNNLTVVGDVEVQSDARLKSNITSLGSTISKLLLIDGKSYEMKGKQKIGVLAQEIKEVFPELVSEDDNKILAVNYQGLVPVLINALKEQQSEINRLKEQEKRIERLERLIANIN
;
A
#
# COMPACT_ATOMS: atom_id res chain seq x y z
N MET A 1 -6.90 60.30 8.97
CA MET A 1 -6.51 59.77 10.30
C MET A 1 -6.54 58.26 10.23
N ASN A 2 -5.40 57.59 10.35
CA ASN A 2 -5.38 56.13 10.42
C ASN A 2 -5.82 55.74 11.84
N ALA A 3 -6.95 55.02 11.95
CA ALA A 3 -7.35 54.49 13.24
C ALA A 3 -6.47 53.31 13.60
N GLN A 4 -5.49 53.52 14.46
CA GLN A 4 -4.60 52.52 15.01
C GLN A 4 -4.96 52.29 16.48
N ILE A 5 -5.12 51.04 16.90
CA ILE A 5 -5.29 50.68 18.30
C ILE A 5 -3.96 50.10 18.79
N SER A 6 -3.34 50.77 19.79
CA SER A 6 -2.10 50.35 20.40
C SER A 6 -2.24 50.35 21.94
N THR A 7 -1.71 49.30 22.60
CA THR A 7 -1.62 49.19 24.06
C THR A 7 -0.15 49.08 24.49
N GLY A 8 0.17 49.06 25.78
CA GLY A 8 1.56 49.17 26.25
C GLY A 8 2.56 48.17 25.68
N GLY A 9 3.70 48.62 25.18
CA GLY A 9 4.78 47.79 24.64
C GLY A 9 4.49 47.20 23.23
N THR A 10 3.56 47.80 22.48
CA THR A 10 3.16 47.33 21.15
C THR A 10 3.87 48.13 20.05
N ASN A 11 4.17 47.46 18.93
CA ASN A 11 4.63 48.12 17.70
C ASN A 11 3.52 48.05 16.64
N ASN A 12 3.09 49.20 16.17
CA ASN A 12 1.99 49.33 15.18
C ASN A 12 2.49 50.18 14.01
N SER A 13 3.42 49.64 13.23
CA SER A 13 4.11 50.38 12.16
C SER A 13 3.46 50.20 10.77
N GLY A 14 2.62 49.22 10.57
CA GLY A 14 1.90 49.01 9.31
C GLY A 14 0.76 50.01 9.10
N THR A 15 0.44 50.35 7.86
CA THR A 15 -0.68 51.22 7.50
C THR A 15 -2.00 50.51 7.81
N TYR A 16 -2.89 51.17 8.55
CA TYR A 16 -4.19 50.59 9.02
C TYR A 16 -4.04 49.31 9.85
N SER A 17 -2.88 49.11 10.48
CA SER A 17 -2.64 47.93 11.33
C SER A 17 -3.18 48.12 12.76
N SER A 18 -3.34 47.00 13.50
CA SER A 18 -3.82 46.99 14.89
C SER A 18 -2.95 46.08 15.75
N ALA A 19 -2.34 46.63 16.83
CA ALA A 19 -1.57 45.85 17.81
C ALA A 19 -2.23 46.01 19.19
N ILE A 20 -2.71 44.91 19.78
CA ILE A 20 -3.48 44.90 21.03
C ILE A 20 -2.87 43.89 22.00
N GLY A 21 -2.39 44.32 23.15
CA GLY A 21 -1.84 43.43 24.17
C GLY A 21 -0.44 43.85 24.65
N TYR A 22 0.40 42.87 25.01
CA TYR A 22 1.74 43.15 25.50
C TYR A 22 2.80 42.54 24.55
N GLN A 23 3.83 43.32 24.18
CA GLN A 23 4.88 42.93 23.23
C GLN A 23 4.30 42.42 21.87
N THR A 24 3.23 43.01 21.42
CA THR A 24 2.65 42.70 20.11
C THR A 24 3.23 43.60 19.02
N SER A 25 3.37 43.03 17.80
CA SER A 25 3.88 43.80 16.65
C SER A 25 2.97 43.59 15.44
N ALA A 26 2.34 44.66 14.96
CA ALA A 26 1.57 44.69 13.72
C ALA A 26 2.31 45.57 12.70
N ALA A 27 3.31 45.01 12.03
CA ALA A 27 4.20 45.72 11.12
C ALA A 27 3.75 45.69 9.65
N GLY A 28 2.92 44.74 9.27
CA GLY A 28 2.34 44.66 7.92
C GLY A 28 1.16 45.60 7.74
N ASP A 29 0.92 46.07 6.52
CA ASP A 29 -0.24 46.88 6.19
C ASP A 29 -1.55 46.05 6.35
N TYR A 30 -2.57 46.67 6.94
CA TYR A 30 -3.84 46.03 7.25
C TYR A 30 -3.72 44.79 8.13
N SER A 31 -2.61 44.66 8.91
CA SER A 31 -2.37 43.52 9.76
C SER A 31 -2.95 43.67 11.16
N THR A 32 -3.22 42.54 11.83
CA THR A 32 -3.71 42.50 13.22
C THR A 32 -2.82 41.61 14.08
N ALA A 33 -2.29 42.16 15.19
CA ALA A 33 -1.59 41.38 16.21
C ALA A 33 -2.30 41.54 17.56
N MET A 34 -2.75 40.45 18.19
CA MET A 34 -3.50 40.51 19.45
C MET A 34 -3.03 39.46 20.44
N GLY A 35 -2.71 39.87 21.68
CA GLY A 35 -2.35 38.95 22.76
C GLY A 35 -1.02 39.26 23.43
N TYR A 36 -0.17 38.26 23.66
CA TYR A 36 1.14 38.38 24.27
C TYR A 36 2.25 37.90 23.33
N ASN A 37 3.24 38.71 23.04
CA ASN A 37 4.38 38.41 22.17
C ASN A 37 3.95 37.89 20.78
N THR A 38 2.91 38.52 20.17
CA THR A 38 2.44 38.16 18.85
C THR A 38 3.03 39.06 17.76
N THR A 39 3.31 38.52 16.61
CA THR A 39 3.88 39.25 15.47
C THR A 39 3.06 39.02 14.21
N SER A 40 2.66 40.12 13.57
CA SER A 40 1.94 40.16 12.29
C SER A 40 2.74 41.06 11.36
N SER A 41 3.63 40.46 10.53
CA SER A 41 4.66 41.23 9.80
C SER A 41 4.39 41.43 8.32
N ALA A 42 3.51 40.63 7.70
CA ALA A 42 3.10 40.77 6.31
C ALA A 42 1.75 41.49 6.16
N SER A 43 1.41 41.90 4.93
CA SER A 43 0.14 42.59 4.66
C SER A 43 -1.04 41.65 4.83
N TYR A 44 -2.14 42.17 5.38
CA TYR A 44 -3.43 41.45 5.58
C TYR A 44 -3.35 40.24 6.50
N CYS A 45 -2.24 40.08 7.26
CA CYS A 45 -2.10 38.90 8.13
C CYS A 45 -2.68 39.13 9.54
N THR A 46 -3.01 38.02 10.22
CA THR A 46 -3.57 38.04 11.57
C THR A 46 -2.79 37.12 12.50
N ALA A 47 -2.29 37.65 13.62
CA ALA A 47 -1.66 36.86 14.68
C ALA A 47 -2.39 37.08 15.99
N MET A 48 -2.92 35.99 16.62
CA MET A 48 -3.68 36.09 17.88
C MET A 48 -3.29 35.01 18.87
N GLY A 49 -3.05 35.39 20.14
CA GLY A 49 -2.76 34.46 21.21
C GLY A 49 -1.45 34.70 21.95
N TYR A 50 -0.67 33.66 22.24
CA TYR A 50 0.59 33.72 22.95
C TYR A 50 1.75 33.27 22.04
N ALA A 51 2.73 34.12 21.82
CA ALA A 51 3.92 33.85 21.00
C ALA A 51 3.58 33.36 19.59
N THR A 52 2.60 33.97 18.94
CA THR A 52 2.18 33.59 17.57
C THR A 52 2.85 34.51 16.53
N THR A 53 3.12 33.93 15.35
CA THR A 53 3.74 34.68 14.24
C THR A 53 2.96 34.43 12.96
N ALA A 54 2.45 35.51 12.34
CA ALA A 54 1.90 35.51 11.00
C ALA A 54 2.81 36.38 10.12
N SER A 55 3.58 35.74 9.24
CA SER A 55 4.57 36.41 8.39
C SER A 55 4.36 36.19 6.88
N GLY A 56 3.44 35.32 6.48
CA GLY A 56 2.97 35.25 5.11
C GLY A 56 1.90 36.29 4.80
N SER A 57 1.81 36.80 3.58
CA SER A 57 0.74 37.67 3.16
C SER A 57 -0.61 36.97 3.28
N THR A 58 -1.65 37.64 3.80
CA THR A 58 -2.96 37.07 4.08
C THR A 58 -2.99 35.84 5.01
N SER A 59 -1.89 35.58 5.74
CA SER A 59 -1.76 34.45 6.65
C SER A 59 -2.50 34.66 7.97
N THR A 60 -2.88 33.55 8.65
CA THR A 60 -3.54 33.58 9.96
C THR A 60 -2.82 32.65 10.93
N ALA A 61 -2.35 33.15 12.06
CA ALA A 61 -1.76 32.38 13.15
C ALA A 61 -2.53 32.61 14.46
N MET A 62 -3.15 31.56 15.04
CA MET A 62 -3.95 31.71 16.26
C MET A 62 -3.67 30.58 17.25
N GLY A 63 -3.42 30.92 18.53
CA GLY A 63 -3.20 29.95 19.59
C GLY A 63 -1.94 30.19 20.41
N VAL A 64 -1.14 29.17 20.64
CA VAL A 64 0.09 29.20 21.43
C VAL A 64 1.27 28.71 20.61
N ASN A 65 2.32 29.52 20.47
CA ASN A 65 3.52 29.18 19.68
C ASN A 65 3.20 28.74 18.24
N THR A 66 2.25 29.38 17.59
CA THR A 66 1.88 29.05 16.21
C THR A 66 2.62 29.94 15.21
N THR A 67 2.95 29.40 14.04
CA THR A 67 3.61 30.10 12.95
C THR A 67 2.90 29.88 11.63
N ALA A 68 2.46 30.95 10.97
CA ALA A 68 1.92 30.95 9.62
C ALA A 68 2.83 31.81 8.74
N SER A 69 3.76 31.20 8.02
CA SER A 69 4.78 31.88 7.23
C SER A 69 4.60 31.80 5.71
N GLY A 70 3.79 30.87 5.23
CA GLY A 70 3.40 30.83 3.82
C GLY A 70 2.32 31.87 3.49
N ASP A 71 2.28 32.38 2.27
CA ASP A 71 1.21 33.26 1.81
C ASP A 71 -0.13 32.51 1.80
N GLY A 72 -1.18 33.13 2.33
CA GLY A 72 -2.48 32.46 2.49
C GLY A 72 -2.50 31.32 3.49
N SER A 73 -1.44 31.09 4.26
CA SER A 73 -1.36 29.96 5.18
C SER A 73 -2.17 30.18 6.47
N THR A 74 -2.61 29.08 7.08
CA THR A 74 -3.38 29.08 8.33
C THR A 74 -2.76 28.15 9.36
N SER A 75 -2.43 28.66 10.56
CA SER A 75 -1.84 27.91 11.65
C SER A 75 -2.65 28.10 12.93
N LEU A 76 -3.36 27.05 13.40
CA LEU A 76 -4.30 27.13 14.52
C LEU A 76 -3.99 26.08 15.59
N GLY A 77 -3.81 26.49 16.84
CA GLY A 77 -3.66 25.56 17.97
C GLY A 77 -2.42 25.78 18.82
N ASN A 78 -1.66 24.70 19.10
CA ASN A 78 -0.47 24.76 19.92
C ASN A 78 0.76 24.23 19.18
N GLN A 79 1.81 25.02 19.03
CA GLN A 79 3.04 24.64 18.32
C GLN A 79 2.79 24.17 16.89
N THR A 80 1.85 24.81 16.19
CA THR A 80 1.54 24.49 14.81
C THR A 80 2.33 25.36 13.84
N ILE A 81 2.72 24.81 12.69
CA ILE A 81 3.52 25.49 11.68
C ILE A 81 2.88 25.28 10.30
N ALA A 82 2.47 26.36 9.65
CA ALA A 82 2.04 26.38 8.26
C ALA A 82 3.05 27.23 7.46
N SER A 83 4.03 26.58 6.83
CA SER A 83 5.18 27.25 6.25
C SER A 83 5.12 27.43 4.73
N ALA A 84 4.33 26.66 4.04
CA ALA A 84 4.16 26.77 2.59
C ALA A 84 2.92 27.59 2.21
N ASN A 85 2.87 28.04 0.96
CA ASN A 85 1.74 28.83 0.46
C ASN A 85 0.44 28.03 0.50
N ASN A 86 -0.64 28.68 0.96
CA ASN A 86 -1.98 28.09 1.10
C ASN A 86 -2.02 26.84 1.98
N SER A 87 -1.00 26.60 2.81
CA SER A 87 -0.96 25.45 3.72
C SER A 87 -1.79 25.69 4.98
N SER A 88 -2.29 24.60 5.58
CA SER A 88 -3.11 24.67 6.79
C SER A 88 -2.59 23.69 7.85
N ALA A 89 -2.23 24.17 9.04
CA ALA A 89 -1.80 23.38 10.19
C ALA A 89 -2.74 23.61 11.37
N MET A 90 -3.42 22.56 11.85
CA MET A 90 -4.41 22.69 12.92
C MET A 90 -4.25 21.59 13.98
N GLY A 91 -4.26 21.97 15.28
CA GLY A 91 -4.17 21.02 16.39
C GLY A 91 -2.97 21.29 17.29
N ALA A 92 -2.14 20.26 17.58
CA ALA A 92 -0.95 20.43 18.41
C ALA A 92 0.28 19.78 17.77
N SER A 93 1.39 20.51 17.69
CA SER A 93 2.64 20.08 17.08
C SER A 93 2.49 19.61 15.63
N THR A 94 1.61 20.26 14.87
CA THR A 94 1.36 19.92 13.47
C THR A 94 2.21 20.79 12.54
N THR A 95 2.65 20.23 11.41
CA THR A 95 3.44 20.95 10.41
C THR A 95 2.86 20.73 9.01
N ALA A 96 2.52 21.81 8.32
CA ALA A 96 2.13 21.80 6.92
C ALA A 96 3.20 22.58 6.13
N SER A 97 4.09 21.85 5.46
CA SER A 97 5.25 22.39 4.73
C SER A 97 5.18 22.19 3.21
N GLY A 98 4.22 21.40 2.72
CA GLY A 98 3.91 21.30 1.30
C GLY A 98 2.99 22.44 0.86
N GLU A 99 3.13 22.92 -0.37
CA GLU A 99 2.20 23.88 -0.96
C GLU A 99 0.76 23.31 -0.99
N VAL A 100 -0.22 24.10 -0.57
CA VAL A 100 -1.64 23.69 -0.48
C VAL A 100 -1.86 22.47 0.44
N SER A 101 -0.91 22.14 1.31
CA SER A 101 -1.00 20.96 2.19
C SER A 101 -1.84 21.21 3.44
N THR A 102 -2.38 20.13 4.02
CA THR A 102 -3.18 20.19 5.26
C THR A 102 -2.65 19.20 6.30
N ALA A 103 -2.26 19.69 7.48
CA ALA A 103 -1.87 18.89 8.63
C ALA A 103 -2.84 19.12 9.79
N MET A 104 -3.52 18.06 10.28
CA MET A 104 -4.55 18.19 11.32
C MET A 104 -4.43 17.10 12.39
N GLY A 105 -4.41 17.47 13.67
CA GLY A 105 -4.41 16.53 14.79
C GLY A 105 -3.26 16.76 15.76
N TYR A 106 -2.53 15.72 16.14
CA TYR A 106 -1.39 15.80 17.05
C TYR A 106 -0.12 15.22 16.39
N ALA A 107 0.95 16.00 16.36
CA ALA A 107 2.24 15.62 15.77
C ALA A 107 2.12 15.11 14.32
N THR A 108 1.25 15.73 13.52
CA THR A 108 1.07 15.39 12.11
C THR A 108 1.93 16.25 11.20
N THR A 109 2.38 15.70 10.09
CA THR A 109 3.23 16.39 9.13
C THR A 109 2.74 16.16 7.70
N ALA A 110 2.48 17.26 6.96
CA ALA A 110 2.12 17.23 5.55
C ALA A 110 3.23 17.95 4.75
N ASN A 111 4.14 17.16 4.16
CA ASN A 111 5.33 17.67 3.46
C ASN A 111 5.15 17.77 1.94
N GLY A 112 4.39 16.82 1.35
CA GLY A 112 4.14 16.81 -0.09
C GLY A 112 3.24 17.97 -0.51
N SER A 113 3.39 18.45 -1.74
CA SER A 113 2.48 19.43 -2.31
C SER A 113 1.07 18.82 -2.39
N THR A 114 0.05 19.59 -2.00
CA THR A 114 -1.37 19.17 -1.97
C THR A 114 -1.62 17.92 -1.09
N SER A 115 -0.70 17.61 -0.16
CA SER A 115 -0.81 16.45 0.72
C SER A 115 -1.72 16.71 1.93
N THR A 116 -2.31 15.65 2.48
CA THR A 116 -3.15 15.70 3.68
C THR A 116 -2.65 14.71 4.74
N SER A 117 -2.39 15.21 5.95
CA SER A 117 -1.97 14.38 7.10
C SER A 117 -2.92 14.61 8.27
N MET A 118 -3.62 13.55 8.73
CA MET A 118 -4.67 13.69 9.75
C MET A 118 -4.59 12.59 10.80
N GLY A 119 -4.65 12.96 12.10
CA GLY A 119 -4.69 12.01 13.20
C GLY A 119 -3.59 12.20 14.23
N LEU A 120 -2.90 11.13 14.61
CA LEU A 120 -1.82 11.14 15.60
C LEU A 120 -0.51 10.63 14.98
N SER A 121 0.53 11.47 14.95
CA SER A 121 1.86 11.13 14.44
C SER A 121 1.83 10.59 13.00
N THR A 122 1.00 11.18 12.15
CA THR A 122 0.89 10.81 10.73
C THR A 122 1.79 11.68 9.87
N THR A 123 2.26 11.14 8.75
CA THR A 123 3.14 11.87 7.83
C THR A 123 2.73 11.62 6.37
N ALA A 124 2.44 12.67 5.63
CA ALA A 124 2.18 12.65 4.19
C ALA A 124 3.35 13.31 3.45
N ASN A 125 4.27 12.50 2.93
CA ASN A 125 5.50 12.96 2.27
C ASN A 125 5.36 13.09 0.75
N GLY A 126 4.59 12.21 0.13
CA GLY A 126 4.38 12.25 -1.32
C GLY A 126 3.47 13.41 -1.74
N ASP A 127 3.67 13.93 -2.94
CA ASP A 127 2.75 14.90 -3.53
C ASP A 127 1.37 14.28 -3.71
N VAL A 128 0.31 15.04 -3.43
CA VAL A 128 -1.10 14.61 -3.51
C VAL A 128 -1.38 13.37 -2.62
N SER A 129 -0.53 13.10 -1.62
CA SER A 129 -0.67 11.94 -0.73
C SER A 129 -1.58 12.20 0.46
N THR A 130 -2.16 11.13 1.02
CA THR A 130 -3.01 11.21 2.21
C THR A 130 -2.57 10.21 3.27
N ALA A 131 -2.25 10.69 4.49
CA ALA A 131 -1.95 9.86 5.65
C ALA A 131 -2.97 10.09 6.75
N MET A 132 -3.68 9.03 7.18
CA MET A 132 -4.77 9.17 8.16
C MET A 132 -4.75 8.07 9.21
N GLY A 133 -4.82 8.43 10.50
CA GLY A 133 -4.90 7.47 11.61
C GLY A 133 -3.82 7.65 12.66
N LEU A 134 -3.13 6.58 13.04
CA LEU A 134 -2.08 6.57 14.05
C LEU A 134 -0.75 6.10 13.47
N GLY A 135 0.26 6.97 13.41
CA GLY A 135 1.61 6.61 12.97
C GLY A 135 1.68 6.20 11.49
N THR A 136 0.73 6.63 10.65
CA THR A 136 0.69 6.26 9.24
C THR A 136 1.64 7.14 8.42
N MET A 137 2.19 6.58 7.33
CA MET A 137 3.09 7.27 6.42
C MET A 137 2.66 7.07 4.97
N ALA A 138 2.38 8.14 4.25
CA ALA A 138 2.12 8.13 2.81
C ALA A 138 3.34 8.75 2.09
N ASN A 139 4.26 7.92 1.65
CA ASN A 139 5.54 8.35 1.06
C ASN A 139 5.48 8.44 -0.46
N GLY A 140 4.68 7.59 -1.11
CA GLY A 140 4.49 7.64 -2.55
C GLY A 140 3.63 8.84 -2.97
N SER A 141 3.94 9.44 -4.11
CA SER A 141 3.05 10.44 -4.72
C SER A 141 1.70 9.80 -5.06
N VAL A 142 0.61 10.53 -4.84
CA VAL A 142 -0.77 10.07 -5.05
C VAL A 142 -1.15 8.86 -4.16
N SER A 143 -0.33 8.53 -3.14
CA SER A 143 -0.57 7.38 -2.26
C SER A 143 -1.49 7.71 -1.09
N VAL A 144 -2.15 6.68 -0.56
CA VAL A 144 -3.04 6.78 0.60
C VAL A 144 -2.64 5.74 1.66
N ALA A 145 -2.35 6.18 2.88
CA ALA A 145 -2.08 5.32 4.03
C ALA A 145 -3.10 5.57 5.13
N MET A 146 -3.87 4.55 5.51
CA MET A 146 -4.92 4.67 6.54
C MET A 146 -4.82 3.54 7.57
N GLY A 147 -5.06 3.88 8.85
CA GLY A 147 -5.10 2.91 9.94
C GLY A 147 -4.03 3.12 11.00
N ARG A 148 -3.30 2.08 11.38
CA ARG A 148 -2.29 2.14 12.44
C ARG A 148 -0.91 1.69 11.94
N ASN A 149 0.08 2.59 11.97
CA ASN A 149 1.46 2.30 11.54
C ASN A 149 1.50 1.64 10.14
N THR A 150 0.65 2.11 9.24
CA THR A 150 0.67 1.71 7.84
C THR A 150 1.61 2.61 7.04
N THR A 151 2.22 2.06 6.00
CA THR A 151 3.13 2.79 5.12
C THR A 151 2.75 2.52 3.66
N ALA A 152 2.34 3.54 2.93
CA ALA A 152 2.13 3.53 1.49
C ALA A 152 3.36 4.13 0.82
N SER A 153 4.24 3.29 0.30
CA SER A 153 5.55 3.72 -0.24
C SER A 153 5.53 3.91 -1.74
N ASP A 154 4.67 3.20 -2.46
CA ASP A 154 4.63 3.22 -3.91
C ASP A 154 3.74 4.32 -4.46
N TYR A 155 4.07 4.81 -5.66
CA TYR A 155 3.22 5.72 -6.42
C TYR A 155 1.80 5.17 -6.56
N GLY A 156 0.80 5.96 -6.21
CA GLY A 156 -0.61 5.59 -6.36
C GLY A 156 -1.10 4.46 -5.47
N SER A 157 -0.31 3.99 -4.51
CA SER A 157 -0.69 2.87 -3.64
C SER A 157 -1.73 3.25 -2.58
N LEU A 158 -2.66 2.34 -2.32
CA LEU A 158 -3.60 2.41 -1.20
C LEU A 158 -3.26 1.34 -0.15
N VAL A 159 -2.96 1.77 1.07
CA VAL A 159 -2.63 0.88 2.19
C VAL A 159 -3.56 1.15 3.35
N ILE A 160 -4.22 0.10 3.84
CA ILE A 160 -5.12 0.15 5.00
C ILE A 160 -4.75 -0.90 6.05
N GLY A 161 -5.37 -0.82 7.22
CA GLY A 161 -5.18 -1.81 8.30
C GLY A 161 -4.10 -1.40 9.28
N GLN A 162 -3.16 -2.31 9.59
CA GLN A 162 -2.08 -2.03 10.54
C GLN A 162 -0.78 -2.76 10.23
N PHE A 163 0.35 -2.10 10.51
CA PHE A 163 1.70 -2.70 10.42
C PHE A 163 1.90 -3.53 9.15
N ASN A 164 1.56 -2.99 7.98
CA ASN A 164 1.80 -3.64 6.70
C ASN A 164 3.30 -3.86 6.46
N SER A 165 3.64 -4.85 5.64
CA SER A 165 4.99 -5.02 5.15
C SER A 165 5.43 -3.81 4.30
N ALA A 166 6.73 -3.60 4.15
CA ALA A 166 7.22 -2.57 3.23
C ALA A 166 6.78 -2.92 1.80
N GLY A 167 6.60 -1.91 0.96
CA GLY A 167 6.09 -2.01 -0.41
C GLY A 167 6.70 -3.13 -1.28
N SER A 168 6.52 -3.11 -2.60
CA SER A 168 7.07 -4.13 -3.49
C SER A 168 8.61 -4.18 -3.42
N SER A 169 9.21 -5.30 -3.81
CA SER A 169 10.68 -5.47 -3.85
C SER A 169 11.39 -4.42 -4.73
N VAL A 170 10.65 -3.81 -5.65
CA VAL A 170 11.15 -2.73 -6.52
C VAL A 170 11.16 -1.38 -5.79
N THR A 171 10.37 -1.22 -4.72
CA THR A 171 10.27 0.02 -3.94
C THR A 171 11.42 0.31 -3.00
N SER A 172 12.40 -0.57 -2.88
CA SER A 172 13.64 -0.26 -2.16
C SER A 172 14.51 0.80 -2.85
N GLY A 173 14.16 1.20 -4.10
CA GLY A 173 14.75 2.32 -4.83
C GLY A 173 13.85 3.55 -4.80
N GLN A 174 14.40 4.74 -4.57
CA GLN A 174 13.66 6.01 -4.45
C GLN A 174 12.76 6.38 -5.65
N GLN A 175 12.85 5.69 -6.78
CA GLN A 175 12.07 6.01 -7.99
C GLN A 175 10.62 5.50 -7.97
N SER A 176 10.33 4.43 -7.25
CA SER A 176 8.98 3.86 -7.20
C SER A 176 7.97 4.73 -6.44
N ALA A 177 8.43 5.59 -5.54
CA ALA A 177 7.58 6.53 -4.83
C ALA A 177 7.02 7.64 -5.75
N PHE A 178 7.67 7.94 -6.87
CA PHE A 178 7.34 9.07 -7.73
C PHE A 178 6.88 8.68 -9.15
N VAL A 179 7.11 7.43 -9.55
CA VAL A 179 6.82 6.96 -10.90
C VAL A 179 5.99 5.69 -10.86
N PHE A 180 4.92 5.66 -11.66
CA PHE A 180 4.11 4.47 -11.85
C PHE A 180 4.93 3.32 -12.44
N SER A 181 4.74 2.12 -11.86
CA SER A 181 5.26 0.87 -12.42
C SER A 181 4.25 -0.26 -12.20
N PRO A 182 4.02 -1.15 -13.19
CA PRO A 182 3.13 -2.29 -13.02
C PRO A 182 3.53 -3.25 -11.88
N VAL A 183 4.81 -3.26 -11.51
CA VAL A 183 5.33 -4.10 -10.42
C VAL A 183 5.27 -3.41 -9.05
N ASN A 184 4.74 -2.17 -8.98
CA ASN A 184 4.48 -1.50 -7.72
C ASN A 184 3.22 -2.07 -7.05
N THR A 185 3.17 -1.91 -5.73
CA THR A 185 1.99 -2.26 -4.94
C THR A 185 0.85 -1.29 -5.23
N ALA A 186 -0.32 -1.80 -5.59
CA ALA A 186 -1.53 -1.02 -5.83
C ALA A 186 -2.40 -0.92 -4.57
N PHE A 187 -2.64 -2.06 -3.90
CA PHE A 187 -3.49 -2.13 -2.72
C PHE A 187 -2.96 -3.12 -1.69
N VAL A 188 -3.00 -2.73 -0.41
CA VAL A 188 -2.58 -3.60 0.71
C VAL A 188 -3.56 -3.50 1.88
N ILE A 189 -3.88 -4.64 2.48
CA ILE A 189 -4.46 -4.73 3.81
C ILE A 189 -3.39 -5.26 4.76
N GLY A 190 -2.80 -4.38 5.57
CA GLY A 190 -1.85 -4.76 6.60
C GLY A 190 -2.53 -5.44 7.78
N ASN A 191 -1.92 -6.51 8.31
CA ASN A 191 -2.38 -7.25 9.48
C ASN A 191 -1.26 -7.61 10.46
N GLY A 192 -0.13 -6.93 10.37
CA GLY A 192 0.97 -7.09 11.30
C GLY A 192 0.59 -6.75 12.74
N THR A 193 1.34 -7.25 13.71
CA THR A 193 1.03 -7.06 15.13
C THR A 193 1.80 -5.92 15.78
N ASN A 194 2.99 -5.60 15.26
CA ASN A 194 3.85 -4.52 15.72
C ASN A 194 4.91 -4.17 14.67
N VAL A 195 5.80 -3.21 14.96
CA VAL A 195 6.84 -2.73 14.05
C VAL A 195 7.87 -3.78 13.64
N LEU A 196 8.06 -4.84 14.45
CA LEU A 196 8.98 -5.94 14.17
C LEU A 196 8.29 -7.10 13.43
N ASN A 197 6.97 -7.22 13.57
CA ASN A 197 6.15 -8.27 12.98
C ASN A 197 5.12 -7.65 12.03
N LYS A 198 5.63 -7.09 10.95
CA LYS A 198 4.83 -6.53 9.86
C LYS A 198 4.37 -7.65 8.93
N SER A 199 3.14 -7.54 8.42
CA SER A 199 2.59 -8.50 7.46
C SER A 199 1.39 -7.92 6.71
N ASP A 200 1.07 -8.55 5.58
CA ASP A 200 -0.07 -8.22 4.74
C ASP A 200 -1.05 -9.39 4.70
N ALA A 201 -2.33 -9.13 4.96
CA ALA A 201 -3.40 -10.11 4.78
C ALA A 201 -3.74 -10.29 3.30
N PHE A 202 -3.73 -9.18 2.57
CA PHE A 202 -4.04 -9.12 1.15
C PHE A 202 -3.17 -8.06 0.48
N LYS A 203 -2.62 -8.39 -0.68
CA LYS A 203 -1.80 -7.48 -1.49
C LYS A 203 -2.16 -7.64 -2.96
N VAL A 204 -2.32 -6.53 -3.68
CA VAL A 204 -2.51 -6.47 -5.13
C VAL A 204 -1.43 -5.57 -5.72
N MET A 205 -0.82 -6.03 -6.81
CA MET A 205 0.13 -5.26 -7.61
C MET A 205 -0.61 -4.58 -8.78
N PHE A 206 -0.03 -3.53 -9.35
CA PHE A 206 -0.63 -2.85 -10.51
C PHE A 206 -0.68 -3.71 -11.79
N ASN A 207 0.14 -4.76 -11.88
CA ASN A 207 0.06 -5.74 -12.96
C ASN A 207 -1.11 -6.74 -12.82
N GLY A 208 -1.86 -6.67 -11.72
CA GLY A 208 -3.00 -7.54 -11.42
C GLY A 208 -2.65 -8.76 -10.56
N ASP A 209 -1.38 -9.00 -10.22
CA ASP A 209 -1.03 -10.09 -9.31
C ASP A 209 -1.59 -9.82 -7.92
N ALA A 210 -2.27 -10.81 -7.34
CA ALA A 210 -2.85 -10.73 -6.01
C ALA A 210 -2.33 -11.84 -5.09
N THR A 211 -2.04 -11.50 -3.84
CA THR A 211 -1.60 -12.45 -2.82
C THR A 211 -2.54 -12.40 -1.61
N VAL A 212 -3.02 -13.56 -1.18
CA VAL A 212 -3.75 -13.77 0.07
C VAL A 212 -2.86 -14.57 1.03
N SER A 213 -2.50 -14.01 2.17
CA SER A 213 -1.50 -14.60 3.07
C SER A 213 -2.01 -15.81 3.89
N ASN A 214 -3.31 -16.10 3.81
CA ASN A 214 -3.92 -17.23 4.52
C ASN A 214 -4.90 -17.97 3.59
N ASN A 215 -6.06 -18.38 4.05
CA ASN A 215 -7.02 -19.11 3.27
C ASN A 215 -7.88 -18.17 2.40
N LEU A 216 -8.16 -18.60 1.17
CA LEU A 216 -9.16 -18.01 0.30
C LEU A 216 -10.37 -18.95 0.24
N THR A 217 -11.54 -18.47 0.67
CA THR A 217 -12.81 -19.21 0.52
C THR A 217 -13.62 -18.53 -0.57
N VAL A 218 -13.95 -19.28 -1.62
CA VAL A 218 -14.79 -18.84 -2.73
C VAL A 218 -16.13 -19.54 -2.62
N VAL A 219 -17.22 -18.79 -2.55
CA VAL A 219 -18.59 -19.36 -2.44
C VAL A 219 -19.14 -19.77 -3.80
N GLY A 220 -18.64 -19.19 -4.88
CA GLY A 220 -18.96 -19.55 -6.26
C GLY A 220 -17.82 -20.29 -6.94
N ASP A 221 -17.77 -20.21 -8.25
CA ASP A 221 -16.75 -20.85 -9.08
C ASP A 221 -15.47 -19.99 -9.17
N VAL A 222 -14.33 -20.64 -9.41
CA VAL A 222 -13.09 -19.99 -9.81
C VAL A 222 -12.92 -20.21 -11.31
N GLU A 223 -13.20 -19.18 -12.09
CA GLU A 223 -13.03 -19.22 -13.54
C GLU A 223 -11.64 -18.73 -13.95
N VAL A 224 -10.93 -19.56 -14.73
CA VAL A 224 -9.64 -19.19 -15.31
C VAL A 224 -9.78 -19.11 -16.83
N GLN A 225 -9.47 -17.95 -17.39
CA GLN A 225 -9.53 -17.76 -18.85
C GLN A 225 -8.59 -18.73 -19.55
N SER A 226 -9.13 -19.48 -20.53
CA SER A 226 -8.41 -20.53 -21.26
C SER A 226 -8.68 -20.52 -22.76
N ASP A 227 -9.10 -19.39 -23.32
CA ASP A 227 -9.36 -19.23 -24.75
C ASP A 227 -8.07 -19.41 -25.56
N ALA A 228 -8.16 -20.18 -26.64
CA ALA A 228 -7.02 -20.44 -27.53
C ALA A 228 -6.44 -19.16 -28.15
N ARG A 229 -7.27 -18.13 -28.35
CA ARG A 229 -6.84 -16.84 -28.89
C ARG A 229 -5.87 -16.08 -27.98
N LEU A 230 -5.84 -16.41 -26.70
CA LEU A 230 -4.94 -15.83 -25.71
C LEU A 230 -3.62 -16.61 -25.57
N LYS A 231 -3.46 -17.70 -26.33
CA LYS A 231 -2.33 -18.62 -26.20
C LYS A 231 -1.56 -18.71 -27.52
N SER A 232 -0.25 -18.87 -27.44
CA SER A 232 0.64 -19.10 -28.56
C SER A 232 1.38 -20.42 -28.40
N ASN A 233 1.90 -20.97 -29.50
CA ASN A 233 2.70 -22.21 -29.51
C ASN A 233 2.00 -23.40 -28.82
N ILE A 234 0.72 -23.58 -29.10
CA ILE A 234 -0.10 -24.65 -28.51
C ILE A 234 0.40 -26.00 -29.00
N THR A 235 0.93 -26.82 -28.12
CA THR A 235 1.41 -28.18 -28.37
C THR A 235 0.81 -29.17 -27.39
N SER A 236 0.73 -30.46 -27.79
CA SER A 236 0.33 -31.51 -26.86
C SER A 236 1.42 -31.75 -25.80
N LEU A 237 1.00 -32.01 -24.55
CA LEU A 237 1.92 -32.39 -23.45
C LEU A 237 2.62 -33.74 -23.68
N GLY A 238 2.11 -34.56 -24.62
CA GLY A 238 2.62 -35.92 -24.83
C GLY A 238 2.33 -36.88 -23.64
N SER A 239 3.26 -37.81 -23.39
CA SER A 239 3.13 -38.75 -22.28
C SER A 239 3.42 -38.07 -20.95
N THR A 240 2.51 -38.23 -19.99
CA THR A 240 2.59 -37.59 -18.66
C THR A 240 2.61 -38.60 -17.51
N ILE A 241 2.21 -39.87 -17.73
CA ILE A 241 2.09 -40.86 -16.66
C ILE A 241 3.45 -41.14 -15.98
N SER A 242 4.51 -41.31 -16.77
CA SER A 242 5.85 -41.55 -16.24
C SER A 242 6.38 -40.41 -15.34
N LYS A 243 6.04 -39.18 -15.67
CA LYS A 243 6.37 -38.01 -14.87
C LYS A 243 5.54 -37.93 -13.59
N LEU A 244 4.22 -38.22 -13.68
CA LEU A 244 3.33 -38.22 -12.52
C LEU A 244 3.72 -39.26 -11.48
N LEU A 245 4.25 -40.43 -11.89
CA LEU A 245 4.72 -41.46 -10.98
C LEU A 245 5.96 -41.06 -10.15
N LEU A 246 6.60 -39.96 -10.49
CA LEU A 246 7.70 -39.38 -9.71
C LEU A 246 7.22 -38.38 -8.65
N ILE A 247 5.93 -38.06 -8.64
CA ILE A 247 5.32 -37.14 -7.69
C ILE A 247 4.56 -37.97 -6.66
N ASP A 248 4.79 -37.67 -5.37
CA ASP A 248 4.12 -38.38 -4.28
C ASP A 248 3.17 -37.43 -3.52
N GLY A 249 1.96 -37.89 -3.24
CA GLY A 249 1.01 -37.19 -2.37
C GLY A 249 1.45 -37.26 -0.93
N LYS A 250 1.68 -36.12 -0.29
CA LYS A 250 2.18 -36.01 1.07
C LYS A 250 1.10 -35.55 2.05
N SER A 251 1.13 -36.10 3.28
CA SER A 251 0.49 -35.51 4.43
C SER A 251 1.56 -34.73 5.22
N TYR A 252 1.26 -33.50 5.59
CA TYR A 252 2.20 -32.62 6.29
C TYR A 252 1.46 -31.72 7.27
N GLU A 253 2.21 -31.15 8.22
CA GLU A 253 1.70 -30.14 9.12
C GLU A 253 2.10 -28.74 8.63
N MET A 254 1.16 -27.80 8.61
CA MET A 254 1.40 -26.41 8.27
C MET A 254 0.56 -25.50 9.18
N LYS A 255 1.22 -24.59 9.88
CA LYS A 255 0.58 -23.68 10.86
C LYS A 255 -0.28 -24.44 11.89
N GLY A 256 0.22 -25.57 12.41
CA GLY A 256 -0.45 -26.39 13.41
C GLY A 256 -1.66 -27.18 12.91
N LYS A 257 -1.83 -27.32 11.58
CA LYS A 257 -2.92 -28.10 10.97
C LYS A 257 -2.38 -29.13 10.02
N GLN A 258 -2.93 -30.38 10.11
CA GLN A 258 -2.66 -31.43 9.14
C GLN A 258 -3.24 -31.06 7.77
N LYS A 259 -2.47 -31.24 6.72
CA LYS A 259 -2.84 -30.97 5.33
C LYS A 259 -2.36 -32.10 4.42
N ILE A 260 -2.93 -32.16 3.23
CA ILE A 260 -2.52 -33.07 2.16
C ILE A 260 -2.18 -32.22 0.94
N GLY A 261 -1.11 -32.56 0.24
CA GLY A 261 -0.69 -31.87 -0.98
C GLY A 261 0.55 -32.51 -1.59
N VAL A 262 1.19 -31.80 -2.49
CA VAL A 262 2.45 -32.20 -3.13
C VAL A 262 3.56 -31.25 -2.73
N LEU A 263 4.82 -31.67 -2.86
CA LEU A 263 5.99 -30.81 -2.64
C LEU A 263 6.31 -30.06 -3.94
N ALA A 264 6.44 -28.74 -3.84
CA ALA A 264 6.81 -27.90 -4.99
C ALA A 264 8.16 -28.29 -5.60
N GLN A 265 9.08 -28.82 -4.79
CA GLN A 265 10.39 -29.32 -5.24
C GLN A 265 10.22 -30.51 -6.18
N GLU A 266 9.38 -31.50 -5.84
CA GLU A 266 9.11 -32.67 -6.69
C GLU A 266 8.41 -32.27 -8.00
N ILE A 267 7.47 -31.31 -7.92
CA ILE A 267 6.81 -30.76 -9.13
C ILE A 267 7.82 -30.04 -10.02
N LYS A 268 8.75 -29.25 -9.44
CA LYS A 268 9.73 -28.48 -10.18
C LYS A 268 10.67 -29.36 -11.02
N GLU A 269 10.98 -30.58 -10.56
CA GLU A 269 11.82 -31.53 -11.29
C GLU A 269 11.16 -32.07 -12.56
N VAL A 270 9.83 -32.24 -12.58
CA VAL A 270 9.09 -32.90 -13.68
C VAL A 270 8.25 -31.93 -14.51
N PHE A 271 7.71 -30.88 -13.88
CA PHE A 271 6.87 -29.84 -14.48
C PHE A 271 7.28 -28.47 -13.94
N PRO A 272 8.47 -27.94 -14.26
CA PRO A 272 8.97 -26.66 -13.74
C PRO A 272 8.04 -25.49 -14.07
N GLU A 273 7.29 -25.57 -15.17
CA GLU A 273 6.30 -24.58 -15.59
C GLU A 273 5.08 -24.43 -14.64
N LEU A 274 4.87 -25.41 -13.75
CA LEU A 274 3.82 -25.36 -12.73
C LEU A 274 4.30 -24.81 -11.38
N VAL A 275 5.55 -24.38 -11.29
CA VAL A 275 6.15 -23.88 -10.05
C VAL A 275 6.61 -22.46 -10.23
N SER A 276 6.15 -21.56 -9.36
CA SER A 276 6.65 -20.21 -9.21
C SER A 276 7.48 -20.07 -7.93
N GLU A 277 8.34 -19.06 -7.90
CA GLU A 277 9.20 -18.75 -6.75
C GLU A 277 8.99 -17.28 -6.38
N ASP A 278 8.76 -17.00 -5.09
CA ASP A 278 8.63 -15.64 -4.60
C ASP A 278 9.99 -14.99 -4.29
N ASP A 279 9.98 -13.72 -3.88
CA ASP A 279 11.20 -12.95 -3.53
C ASP A 279 11.99 -13.57 -2.36
N ASN A 280 11.34 -14.38 -1.52
CA ASN A 280 11.95 -15.08 -0.38
C ASN A 280 12.41 -16.50 -0.74
N LYS A 281 12.43 -16.85 -2.02
CA LYS A 281 12.81 -18.19 -2.49
C LYS A 281 11.82 -19.30 -2.09
N ILE A 282 10.58 -18.93 -1.73
CA ILE A 282 9.53 -19.90 -1.39
C ILE A 282 8.82 -20.31 -2.67
N LEU A 283 8.73 -21.62 -2.88
CA LEU A 283 8.10 -22.22 -4.05
C LEU A 283 6.58 -22.35 -3.87
N ALA A 284 5.82 -22.08 -4.92
CA ALA A 284 4.38 -22.29 -4.99
C ALA A 284 4.01 -23.15 -6.20
N VAL A 285 2.97 -23.99 -6.07
CA VAL A 285 2.49 -24.88 -7.11
C VAL A 285 1.18 -24.38 -7.70
N ASN A 286 1.12 -24.27 -9.02
CA ASN A 286 -0.12 -24.08 -9.75
C ASN A 286 -0.90 -25.42 -9.82
N TYR A 287 -1.74 -25.68 -8.81
CA TYR A 287 -2.56 -26.91 -8.75
C TYR A 287 -3.53 -27.05 -9.90
N GLN A 288 -4.06 -25.95 -10.47
CA GLN A 288 -4.94 -25.99 -11.63
C GLN A 288 -4.21 -26.47 -12.88
N GLY A 289 -2.92 -26.16 -13.01
CA GLY A 289 -2.08 -26.64 -14.10
C GLY A 289 -1.84 -28.16 -14.07
N LEU A 290 -2.07 -28.84 -12.95
CA LEU A 290 -2.03 -30.31 -12.88
C LEU A 290 -3.23 -30.98 -13.56
N VAL A 291 -4.35 -30.27 -13.74
CA VAL A 291 -5.55 -30.86 -14.38
C VAL A 291 -5.28 -31.36 -15.80
N PRO A 292 -4.70 -30.60 -16.74
CA PRO A 292 -4.39 -31.11 -18.08
C PRO A 292 -3.36 -32.24 -18.07
N VAL A 293 -2.43 -32.27 -17.11
CA VAL A 293 -1.47 -33.37 -16.93
C VAL A 293 -2.19 -34.65 -16.54
N LEU A 294 -3.13 -34.58 -15.59
CA LEU A 294 -3.97 -35.71 -15.17
C LEU A 294 -4.89 -36.20 -16.28
N ILE A 295 -5.45 -35.29 -17.10
CA ILE A 295 -6.28 -35.66 -18.26
C ILE A 295 -5.47 -36.52 -19.25
N ASN A 296 -4.22 -36.13 -19.54
CA ASN A 296 -3.38 -36.91 -20.45
C ASN A 296 -2.99 -38.27 -19.85
N ALA A 297 -2.60 -38.29 -18.56
CA ALA A 297 -2.30 -39.55 -17.88
C ALA A 297 -3.47 -40.54 -17.89
N LEU A 298 -4.70 -40.06 -17.66
CA LEU A 298 -5.92 -40.90 -17.74
C LEU A 298 -6.15 -41.46 -19.16
N LYS A 299 -5.89 -40.64 -20.19
CA LYS A 299 -5.99 -41.12 -21.59
C LYS A 299 -4.96 -42.19 -21.91
N GLU A 300 -3.72 -42.03 -21.45
CA GLU A 300 -2.65 -43.00 -21.60
C GLU A 300 -3.02 -44.31 -20.88
N GLN A 301 -3.48 -44.23 -19.63
CA GLN A 301 -3.92 -45.36 -18.84
C GLN A 301 -5.08 -46.08 -19.52
N GLN A 302 -6.07 -45.35 -20.06
CA GLN A 302 -7.19 -45.97 -20.79
C GLN A 302 -6.72 -46.67 -22.06
N SER A 303 -5.76 -46.12 -22.78
CA SER A 303 -5.15 -46.77 -23.95
C SER A 303 -4.46 -48.10 -23.58
N GLU A 304 -3.70 -48.09 -22.48
CA GLU A 304 -3.04 -49.29 -21.99
C GLU A 304 -4.05 -50.38 -21.52
N ILE A 305 -5.12 -49.99 -20.81
CA ILE A 305 -6.19 -50.89 -20.43
C ILE A 305 -6.84 -51.53 -21.67
N ASN A 306 -7.08 -50.76 -22.73
CA ASN A 306 -7.65 -51.31 -23.97
C ASN A 306 -6.68 -52.31 -24.64
N ARG A 307 -5.39 -52.00 -24.65
CA ARG A 307 -4.35 -52.88 -25.17
C ARG A 307 -4.29 -54.21 -24.39
N LEU A 308 -4.35 -54.14 -23.06
CA LEU A 308 -4.37 -55.33 -22.20
C LEU A 308 -5.61 -56.20 -22.43
N LYS A 309 -6.81 -55.61 -22.57
CA LYS A 309 -8.05 -56.33 -22.90
C LYS A 309 -7.96 -57.06 -24.24
N GLU A 310 -7.35 -56.47 -25.25
CA GLU A 310 -7.13 -57.14 -26.54
C GLU A 310 -6.11 -58.31 -26.43
N GLN A 311 -5.09 -58.14 -25.62
CA GLN A 311 -4.15 -59.25 -25.31
C GLN A 311 -4.85 -60.38 -24.57
N GLU A 312 -5.69 -60.11 -23.59
CA GLU A 312 -6.49 -61.08 -22.84
C GLU A 312 -7.37 -61.90 -23.79
N LYS A 313 -8.14 -61.26 -24.66
CA LYS A 313 -8.95 -61.96 -25.69
C LYS A 313 -8.10 -62.86 -26.60
N ARG A 314 -6.88 -62.40 -26.93
CA ARG A 314 -5.95 -63.18 -27.73
C ARG A 314 -5.46 -64.41 -26.98
N ILE A 315 -5.15 -64.28 -25.71
CA ILE A 315 -4.75 -65.40 -24.84
C ILE A 315 -5.88 -66.41 -24.72
N GLU A 316 -7.12 -65.98 -24.40
CA GLU A 316 -8.30 -66.84 -24.34
C GLU A 316 -8.53 -67.62 -25.64
N ARG A 317 -8.32 -67.01 -26.80
CA ARG A 317 -8.44 -67.64 -28.09
C ARG A 317 -7.35 -68.69 -28.28
N LEU A 318 -6.10 -68.42 -27.87
CA LEU A 318 -5.02 -69.42 -27.95
C LEU A 318 -5.23 -70.55 -27.01
N GLU A 319 -5.74 -70.37 -25.79
CA GLU A 319 -6.08 -71.38 -24.82
C GLU A 319 -7.16 -72.34 -25.38
N ARG A 320 -8.25 -71.79 -26.00
CA ARG A 320 -9.30 -72.61 -26.68
C ARG A 320 -8.72 -73.43 -27.82
N LEU A 321 -7.77 -72.85 -28.60
CA LEU A 321 -7.15 -73.62 -29.70
C LEU A 321 -6.29 -74.75 -29.16
N ILE A 322 -5.55 -74.57 -28.10
CA ILE A 322 -4.71 -75.56 -27.44
C ILE A 322 -5.60 -76.71 -26.83
N ALA A 323 -6.70 -76.32 -26.16
CA ALA A 323 -7.65 -77.29 -25.59
C ALA A 323 -8.33 -78.16 -26.64
N ASN A 324 -8.45 -77.72 -27.89
CA ASN A 324 -8.98 -78.45 -29.00
C ASN A 324 -7.96 -79.36 -29.73
N ILE A 325 -6.67 -79.25 -29.39
CA ILE A 325 -5.60 -80.07 -29.99
C ILE A 325 -5.29 -81.33 -29.12
N ASN A 326 -5.62 -81.25 -27.82
CA ASN A 326 -5.54 -82.40 -26.91
C ASN A 326 -6.85 -83.22 -26.88
#